data_df980049dc34b1801632c1089517dd06
#
_entry.id   df980049dc34b1801632c1089517dd06
#
_cell.length_a   1.000
_cell.length_b   1.000
_cell.length_c   1.000
_cell.angle_alpha   90.00
_cell.angle_beta   90.00
_cell.angle_gamma   90.00
#
_symmetry.space_group_name_H-M   'P 1'
#
loop_
_entity.id
_entity.type
_entity.pdbx_description
1 polymer ?
#
loop_
_entity_poly.entity_id
_entity_poly.type
_entity_poly.pdbx_seq_one_letter_code
_entity_poly.pdbx_strand_id
1 'polypeptide(L)'
;MGLNIFVLGLDDLNHRALKKLPGAEDYTFHQLLSFDALQDGAFTVNDLLEKAEQQLDAFDGSIDAIVAYWDFPATAMAPILAERHSLPHANLRGIVTVEHKYWSRLEQQKVAGEEIPGFGLIDLNDPEVSLPGDMSFPAWIKPIKSTSSEGAYRITDSTALNEALEEERQVVDRMGGGFNEILERVDLPQEIAEIGGSAAMVEEEASGSMLTVEGYSYKSEVHVYGVIDSHLYEGTSSFLRYQYPSQLPADVQEHIGDVSRRVIEAVGLHHSTFNIEYFWDAERQKLRLLEINSRHSQSHAQLFYLVDGRPNHACMVDLALGNRPAMPAQNGEFKVAGTWFLRRFQDGWISRVPTPEEVRAVEEKHPGTAIQIEKKADRKLSGDVAEDAYSYTLAEIFTAGQTEEEMVETYNKVVDELNFEIEDL
;
A
#
# COMPACT_ATOMS: atom_id res chain seq x y z
N MET A 1 -4.80 -4.23 -33.26
CA MET A 1 -4.52 -2.92 -32.62
C MET A 1 -4.28 -3.26 -31.16
N GLY A 2 -3.22 -2.68 -30.59
CA GLY A 2 -2.94 -2.88 -29.17
C GLY A 2 -4.04 -2.26 -28.28
N LEU A 3 -4.16 -2.72 -27.04
CA LEU A 3 -5.08 -2.18 -26.05
C LEU A 3 -4.46 -0.97 -25.34
N ASN A 4 -5.24 0.08 -25.17
CA ASN A 4 -4.84 1.29 -24.46
C ASN A 4 -5.29 1.22 -23.00
N ILE A 5 -4.33 1.20 -22.09
CA ILE A 5 -4.55 1.07 -20.65
C ILE A 5 -4.12 2.38 -19.99
N PHE A 6 -5.06 3.06 -19.34
CA PHE A 6 -4.82 4.30 -18.64
C PHE A 6 -4.53 4.04 -17.17
N VAL A 7 -3.41 4.57 -16.68
CA VAL A 7 -2.90 4.32 -15.33
C VAL A 7 -2.86 5.63 -14.55
N LEU A 8 -3.64 5.73 -13.48
CA LEU A 8 -3.61 6.87 -12.56
C LEU A 8 -2.27 6.90 -11.82
N GLY A 9 -1.51 7.99 -12.02
CA GLY A 9 -0.23 8.19 -11.37
C GLY A 9 0.89 7.26 -11.87
N LEU A 10 0.94 6.94 -13.15
CA LEU A 10 1.99 6.07 -13.73
C LEU A 10 3.38 6.67 -13.50
N ASP A 11 4.26 5.92 -12.88
CA ASP A 11 5.67 6.24 -12.63
C ASP A 11 6.60 5.29 -13.40
N ASP A 12 7.89 5.64 -13.45
CA ASP A 12 8.88 4.91 -14.24
C ASP A 12 9.15 3.49 -13.72
N LEU A 13 9.13 3.28 -12.39
CA LEU A 13 9.40 1.96 -11.79
C LEU A 13 8.25 1.00 -12.14
N ASN A 14 7.03 1.42 -11.88
CA ASN A 14 5.84 0.62 -12.16
C ASN A 14 5.60 0.46 -13.66
N HIS A 15 5.95 1.46 -14.48
CA HIS A 15 5.91 1.31 -15.94
C HIS A 15 6.88 0.20 -16.43
N ARG A 16 8.08 0.12 -15.85
CA ARG A 16 9.01 -1.00 -16.17
C ARG A 16 8.44 -2.37 -15.75
N ALA A 17 7.75 -2.44 -14.60
CA ALA A 17 7.09 -3.67 -14.15
C ALA A 17 5.91 -4.05 -15.05
N LEU A 18 5.08 -3.08 -15.47
CA LEU A 18 3.97 -3.29 -16.40
C LEU A 18 4.45 -3.82 -17.77
N LYS A 19 5.61 -3.38 -18.25
CA LYS A 19 6.21 -3.90 -19.49
C LYS A 19 6.70 -5.35 -19.41
N LYS A 20 6.79 -5.93 -18.20
CA LYS A 20 7.12 -7.34 -17.99
C LYS A 20 5.89 -8.24 -17.93
N LEU A 21 4.69 -7.69 -18.09
CA LEU A 21 3.46 -8.49 -18.15
C LEU A 21 3.46 -9.42 -19.37
N PRO A 22 2.97 -10.65 -19.25
CA PRO A 22 2.71 -11.49 -20.41
C PRO A 22 1.74 -10.79 -21.37
N GLY A 23 2.10 -10.67 -22.65
CA GLY A 23 1.31 -9.95 -23.65
C GLY A 23 1.45 -8.43 -23.62
N ALA A 24 2.43 -7.89 -22.88
CA ALA A 24 2.66 -6.44 -22.78
C ALA A 24 2.98 -5.77 -24.13
N GLU A 25 3.42 -6.55 -25.11
CA GLU A 25 3.62 -6.10 -26.50
C GLU A 25 2.33 -5.66 -27.19
N ASP A 26 1.18 -6.13 -26.71
CA ASP A 26 -0.15 -5.73 -27.18
C ASP A 26 -0.76 -4.59 -26.37
N TYR A 27 -0.07 -4.08 -25.34
CA TYR A 27 -0.55 -3.04 -24.44
C TYR A 27 0.21 -1.73 -24.65
N THR A 28 -0.54 -0.62 -24.63
CA THR A 28 0.03 0.73 -24.52
C THR A 28 -0.45 1.34 -23.20
N PHE A 29 0.50 1.60 -22.30
CA PHE A 29 0.21 2.22 -21.01
C PHE A 29 0.31 3.74 -21.12
N HIS A 30 -0.76 4.43 -20.76
CA HIS A 30 -0.87 5.88 -20.78
C HIS A 30 -0.98 6.41 -19.34
N GLN A 31 -0.22 7.44 -19.02
CA GLN A 31 -0.38 8.15 -17.75
C GLN A 31 -1.69 8.95 -17.75
N LEU A 32 -2.56 8.66 -16.78
CA LEU A 32 -3.76 9.45 -16.49
C LEU A 32 -3.52 10.21 -15.19
N LEU A 33 -3.38 11.51 -15.26
CA LEU A 33 -2.85 12.38 -14.21
C LEU A 33 -1.43 11.95 -13.75
N SER A 34 -0.68 12.86 -13.19
CA SER A 34 0.61 12.53 -12.57
C SER A 34 0.41 12.09 -11.11
N PHE A 35 1.39 11.39 -10.55
CA PHE A 35 1.40 11.05 -9.12
C PHE A 35 1.30 12.32 -8.26
N ASP A 36 2.09 13.35 -8.56
CA ASP A 36 2.07 14.63 -7.83
C ASP A 36 0.67 15.27 -7.85
N ALA A 37 -0.03 15.23 -9.00
CA ALA A 37 -1.38 15.78 -9.09
C ALA A 37 -2.40 15.02 -8.23
N LEU A 38 -2.19 13.72 -7.99
CA LEU A 38 -3.03 12.89 -7.13
C LEU A 38 -2.72 13.08 -5.64
N GLN A 39 -1.49 13.49 -5.29
CA GLN A 39 -1.04 13.67 -3.91
C GLN A 39 -1.13 15.13 -3.42
N ASP A 40 -1.23 16.09 -4.34
CA ASP A 40 -1.39 17.50 -3.98
C ASP A 40 -2.78 17.73 -3.37
N GLY A 41 -2.85 17.80 -2.04
CA GLY A 41 -4.10 17.95 -1.26
C GLY A 41 -4.88 19.26 -1.50
N ALA A 42 -4.49 20.07 -2.50
CA ALA A 42 -5.19 21.29 -2.88
C ALA A 42 -6.41 21.05 -3.81
N PHE A 43 -6.65 19.80 -4.25
CA PHE A 43 -7.75 19.48 -5.17
C PHE A 43 -8.88 18.73 -4.47
N THR A 44 -10.12 18.98 -4.93
CA THR A 44 -11.24 18.08 -4.64
C THR A 44 -11.13 16.83 -5.51
N VAL A 45 -11.73 15.72 -5.07
CA VAL A 45 -11.76 14.50 -5.91
C VAL A 45 -12.57 14.75 -7.18
N ASN A 46 -13.60 15.59 -7.10
CA ASN A 46 -14.40 15.99 -8.26
C ASN A 46 -13.56 16.72 -9.30
N ASP A 47 -12.68 17.66 -8.90
CA ASP A 47 -11.77 18.35 -9.82
C ASP A 47 -10.78 17.38 -10.50
N LEU A 48 -10.28 16.39 -9.74
CA LEU A 48 -9.40 15.36 -10.29
C LEU A 48 -10.12 14.47 -11.30
N LEU A 49 -11.38 14.07 -11.01
CA LEU A 49 -12.21 13.31 -11.94
C LEU A 49 -12.48 14.09 -13.23
N GLU A 50 -12.79 15.39 -13.13
CA GLU A 50 -13.00 16.24 -14.31
C GLU A 50 -11.73 16.37 -15.16
N LYS A 51 -10.57 16.56 -14.54
CA LYS A 51 -9.28 16.62 -15.27
C LYS A 51 -8.95 15.29 -15.94
N ALA A 52 -9.22 14.17 -15.28
CA ALA A 52 -9.01 12.85 -15.86
C ALA A 52 -9.91 12.62 -17.07
N GLU A 53 -11.20 12.96 -16.98
CA GLU A 53 -12.16 12.88 -18.10
C GLU A 53 -11.72 13.73 -19.28
N GLN A 54 -11.25 14.96 -19.05
CA GLN A 54 -10.74 15.83 -20.13
C GLN A 54 -9.56 15.20 -20.86
N GLN A 55 -8.67 14.47 -20.15
CA GLN A 55 -7.56 13.75 -20.78
C GLN A 55 -8.05 12.54 -21.60
N LEU A 56 -9.04 11.79 -21.06
CA LEU A 56 -9.64 10.65 -21.75
C LEU A 56 -10.40 11.09 -23.00
N ASP A 57 -11.20 12.15 -22.92
CA ASP A 57 -11.98 12.70 -24.05
C ASP A 57 -11.09 13.26 -25.15
N ALA A 58 -9.91 13.78 -24.81
CA ALA A 58 -8.94 14.30 -25.77
C ALA A 58 -8.11 13.20 -26.47
N PHE A 59 -8.20 11.96 -26.03
CA PHE A 59 -7.45 10.84 -26.59
C PHE A 59 -8.09 10.32 -27.89
N ASP A 60 -7.31 10.30 -28.97
CA ASP A 60 -7.76 9.78 -30.26
C ASP A 60 -7.49 8.26 -30.36
N GLY A 61 -8.33 7.46 -29.74
CA GLY A 61 -8.22 6.00 -29.71
C GLY A 61 -9.26 5.36 -28.79
N SER A 62 -9.22 4.03 -28.68
CA SER A 62 -10.05 3.30 -27.71
C SER A 62 -9.50 3.47 -26.29
N ILE A 63 -10.38 3.53 -25.32
CA ILE A 63 -10.04 3.41 -23.90
C ILE A 63 -10.45 2.00 -23.51
N ASP A 64 -9.47 1.11 -23.26
CA ASP A 64 -9.73 -0.32 -23.08
C ASP A 64 -9.68 -0.73 -21.62
N ALA A 65 -8.93 0.00 -20.76
CA ALA A 65 -8.90 -0.19 -19.31
C ALA A 65 -8.46 1.10 -18.60
N ILE A 66 -8.94 1.29 -17.36
CA ILE A 66 -8.48 2.35 -16.44
C ILE A 66 -8.12 1.68 -15.13
N VAL A 67 -6.88 1.89 -14.65
CA VAL A 67 -6.33 1.19 -13.48
C VAL A 67 -5.62 2.14 -12.52
N ALA A 68 -5.52 1.71 -11.26
CA ALA A 68 -4.75 2.37 -10.22
C ALA A 68 -4.07 1.34 -9.30
N TYR A 69 -2.87 1.67 -8.85
CA TYR A 69 -2.12 0.92 -7.83
C TYR A 69 -1.68 1.82 -6.65
N TRP A 70 -2.01 3.09 -6.70
CA TRP A 70 -1.83 4.03 -5.60
C TRP A 70 -3.08 4.09 -4.72
N ASP A 71 -2.90 4.49 -3.47
CA ASP A 71 -3.99 4.70 -2.51
C ASP A 71 -4.95 5.81 -2.94
N PHE A 72 -5.91 6.12 -2.08
CA PHE A 72 -6.83 7.23 -2.27
C PHE A 72 -6.09 8.53 -2.67
N PRO A 73 -6.59 9.28 -3.65
CA PRO A 73 -7.91 9.13 -4.32
C PRO A 73 -7.92 8.15 -5.51
N ALA A 74 -6.77 7.66 -5.96
CA ALA A 74 -6.66 6.85 -7.19
C ALA A 74 -7.49 5.57 -7.16
N THR A 75 -7.53 4.86 -6.00
CA THR A 75 -8.34 3.65 -5.79
C THR A 75 -9.83 3.88 -6.01
N ALA A 76 -10.37 5.03 -5.59
CA ALA A 76 -11.77 5.38 -5.75
C ALA A 76 -12.06 5.97 -7.14
N MET A 77 -11.10 6.70 -7.73
CA MET A 77 -11.25 7.33 -9.05
C MET A 77 -11.29 6.30 -10.19
N ALA A 78 -10.42 5.28 -10.14
CA ALA A 78 -10.34 4.28 -11.22
C ALA A 78 -11.68 3.61 -11.52
N PRO A 79 -12.44 3.05 -10.57
CA PRO A 79 -13.74 2.45 -10.85
C PRO A 79 -14.80 3.47 -11.31
N ILE A 80 -14.79 4.70 -10.80
CA ILE A 80 -15.72 5.76 -11.23
C ILE A 80 -15.50 6.09 -12.70
N LEU A 81 -14.26 6.29 -13.11
CA LEU A 81 -13.91 6.59 -14.50
C LEU A 81 -14.22 5.39 -15.40
N ALA A 82 -13.83 4.16 -14.98
CA ALA A 82 -14.10 2.96 -15.75
C ALA A 82 -15.61 2.71 -15.94
N GLU A 83 -16.45 2.93 -14.92
CA GLU A 83 -17.91 2.84 -15.02
C GLU A 83 -18.47 3.80 -16.08
N ARG A 84 -18.00 5.06 -16.09
CA ARG A 84 -18.42 6.08 -17.07
C ARG A 84 -18.10 5.67 -18.51
N HIS A 85 -17.00 4.95 -18.70
CA HIS A 85 -16.59 4.41 -19.99
C HIS A 85 -17.12 2.99 -20.27
N SER A 86 -18.01 2.45 -19.43
CA SER A 86 -18.58 1.11 -19.55
C SER A 86 -17.54 -0.02 -19.58
N LEU A 87 -16.44 0.16 -18.86
CA LEU A 87 -15.34 -0.79 -18.73
C LEU A 87 -15.53 -1.69 -17.48
N PRO A 88 -14.92 -2.88 -17.45
CA PRO A 88 -14.85 -3.67 -16.23
C PRO A 88 -14.15 -2.89 -15.10
N HIS A 89 -14.69 -2.95 -13.90
CA HIS A 89 -14.18 -2.19 -12.75
C HIS A 89 -14.52 -2.84 -11.41
N ALA A 90 -13.80 -2.46 -10.36
CA ALA A 90 -14.12 -2.83 -8.99
C ALA A 90 -15.43 -2.16 -8.55
N ASN A 91 -16.16 -2.77 -7.61
CA ASN A 91 -17.34 -2.14 -7.05
C ASN A 91 -16.95 -1.02 -6.07
N LEU A 92 -17.38 0.20 -6.35
CA LEU A 92 -17.04 1.37 -5.54
C LEU A 92 -17.44 1.21 -4.08
N ARG A 93 -18.61 0.62 -3.78
CA ARG A 93 -19.06 0.38 -2.40
C ARG A 93 -18.06 -0.47 -1.61
N GLY A 94 -17.53 -1.55 -2.19
CA GLY A 94 -16.52 -2.40 -1.53
C GLY A 94 -15.22 -1.64 -1.25
N ILE A 95 -14.76 -0.82 -2.21
CA ILE A 95 -13.60 0.06 -2.02
C ILE A 95 -13.86 1.01 -0.85
N VAL A 96 -14.97 1.70 -0.84
CA VAL A 96 -15.34 2.67 0.22
C VAL A 96 -15.47 1.97 1.58
N THR A 97 -16.05 0.75 1.63
CA THR A 97 -16.13 -0.03 2.88
C THR A 97 -14.74 -0.35 3.43
N VAL A 98 -13.80 -0.72 2.56
CA VAL A 98 -12.39 -0.98 2.94
C VAL A 98 -11.72 0.29 3.42
N GLU A 99 -11.86 1.37 2.68
CA GLU A 99 -11.13 2.62 2.93
C GLU A 99 -11.66 3.45 4.10
N HIS A 100 -12.90 3.23 4.51
CA HIS A 100 -13.46 3.79 5.74
C HIS A 100 -13.08 2.89 6.91
N LYS A 101 -11.97 3.16 7.58
CA LYS A 101 -11.36 2.27 8.60
C LYS A 101 -12.37 1.74 9.63
N TYR A 102 -13.25 2.60 10.16
CA TYR A 102 -14.26 2.17 11.13
C TYR A 102 -15.31 1.23 10.53
N TRP A 103 -15.85 1.54 9.34
CA TRP A 103 -16.79 0.64 8.66
C TRP A 103 -16.14 -0.69 8.31
N SER A 104 -14.91 -0.65 7.82
CA SER A 104 -14.11 -1.85 7.56
C SER A 104 -14.02 -2.74 8.79
N ARG A 105 -13.74 -2.16 9.97
CA ARG A 105 -13.69 -2.90 11.24
C ARG A 105 -15.02 -3.53 11.63
N LEU A 106 -16.13 -2.80 11.46
CA LEU A 106 -17.48 -3.33 11.73
C LEU A 106 -17.79 -4.57 10.88
N GLU A 107 -17.41 -4.55 9.60
CA GLU A 107 -17.62 -5.71 8.71
C GLU A 107 -16.66 -6.87 9.04
N GLN A 108 -15.40 -6.58 9.28
CA GLN A 108 -14.37 -7.57 9.66
C GLN A 108 -14.74 -8.30 10.96
N GLN A 109 -15.21 -7.58 11.97
CA GLN A 109 -15.56 -8.15 13.28
C GLN A 109 -16.66 -9.21 13.19
N LYS A 110 -17.56 -9.13 12.21
CA LYS A 110 -18.64 -10.12 12.00
C LYS A 110 -18.12 -11.52 11.65
N VAL A 111 -16.91 -11.61 11.08
CA VAL A 111 -16.36 -12.85 10.50
C VAL A 111 -15.00 -13.24 11.05
N ALA A 112 -14.27 -12.34 11.72
CA ALA A 112 -12.90 -12.53 12.16
C ALA A 112 -12.69 -11.94 13.57
N GLY A 113 -13.58 -12.24 14.52
CA GLY A 113 -13.66 -11.56 15.82
C GLY A 113 -12.36 -11.55 16.63
N GLU A 114 -11.63 -12.66 16.74
CA GLU A 114 -10.40 -12.72 17.54
C GLU A 114 -9.21 -12.09 16.83
N GLU A 115 -9.21 -12.06 15.52
CA GLU A 115 -8.15 -11.49 14.70
C GLU A 115 -8.26 -9.95 14.55
N ILE A 116 -9.39 -9.37 14.95
CA ILE A 116 -9.61 -7.92 14.88
C ILE A 116 -9.23 -7.31 16.23
N PRO A 117 -8.37 -6.27 16.27
CA PRO A 117 -8.10 -5.53 17.51
C PRO A 117 -9.37 -4.88 18.03
N GLY A 118 -9.48 -4.65 19.34
CA GLY A 118 -10.51 -3.79 19.90
C GLY A 118 -10.45 -2.41 19.26
N PHE A 119 -11.59 -1.81 18.94
CA PHE A 119 -11.65 -0.52 18.27
C PHE A 119 -12.90 0.26 18.69
N GLY A 120 -12.86 1.57 18.49
CA GLY A 120 -14.01 2.44 18.73
C GLY A 120 -13.80 3.83 18.14
N LEU A 121 -14.91 4.55 17.95
CA LEU A 121 -14.87 5.96 17.57
C LEU A 121 -14.41 6.83 18.73
N ILE A 122 -13.82 7.95 18.39
CA ILE A 122 -13.48 9.00 19.35
C ILE A 122 -14.10 10.32 18.87
N ASP A 123 -14.77 11.02 19.78
CA ASP A 123 -15.32 12.34 19.48
C ASP A 123 -14.23 13.40 19.66
N LEU A 124 -13.76 13.94 18.54
CA LEU A 124 -12.74 14.98 18.53
C LEU A 124 -13.18 16.30 19.19
N ASN A 125 -14.48 16.49 19.39
CA ASN A 125 -15.05 17.71 20.01
C ASN A 125 -15.33 17.56 21.49
N ASP A 126 -15.25 16.34 22.05
CA ASP A 126 -15.44 16.11 23.48
C ASP A 126 -14.19 16.58 24.26
N PRO A 127 -14.32 17.51 25.19
CA PRO A 127 -13.20 17.97 26.01
C PRO A 127 -12.78 16.96 27.10
N GLU A 128 -13.61 15.96 27.39
CA GLU A 128 -13.35 14.91 28.42
C GLU A 128 -13.20 13.52 27.76
N VAL A 129 -12.53 13.46 26.61
CA VAL A 129 -12.34 12.22 25.86
C VAL A 129 -11.64 11.15 26.68
N SER A 130 -12.18 9.94 26.61
CA SER A 130 -11.58 8.72 27.16
C SER A 130 -11.57 7.61 26.11
N LEU A 131 -10.76 6.56 26.35
CA LEU A 131 -10.77 5.40 25.47
C LEU A 131 -12.16 4.76 25.42
N PRO A 132 -12.65 4.37 24.24
CA PRO A 132 -13.96 3.75 24.09
C PRO A 132 -14.00 2.34 24.70
N GLY A 133 -15.13 2.00 25.33
CA GLY A 133 -15.39 0.66 25.87
C GLY A 133 -14.41 0.22 26.96
N ASP A 134 -13.95 -1.02 26.87
CA ASP A 134 -13.00 -1.64 27.81
C ASP A 134 -11.53 -1.52 27.34
N MET A 135 -11.24 -0.64 26.38
CA MET A 135 -9.89 -0.45 25.86
C MET A 135 -8.94 0.11 26.90
N SER A 136 -7.68 -0.27 26.82
CA SER A 136 -6.62 0.18 27.71
C SER A 136 -5.41 0.68 26.93
N PHE A 137 -4.59 1.51 27.55
CA PHE A 137 -3.30 1.91 27.01
C PHE A 137 -2.27 0.74 27.08
N PRO A 138 -1.33 0.65 26.13
CA PRO A 138 -1.20 1.51 24.96
C PRO A 138 -2.24 1.20 23.87
N ALA A 139 -2.60 2.22 23.09
CA ALA A 139 -3.51 2.11 21.96
C ALA A 139 -3.01 3.02 20.81
N TRP A 140 -3.69 2.98 19.68
CA TRP A 140 -3.42 3.85 18.53
C TRP A 140 -4.66 4.66 18.20
N ILE A 141 -4.51 5.98 18.04
CA ILE A 141 -5.51 6.85 17.43
C ILE A 141 -5.14 7.13 16.00
N LYS A 142 -6.12 7.19 15.11
CA LYS A 142 -5.91 7.46 13.68
C LYS A 142 -7.17 8.04 13.03
N PRO A 143 -7.03 8.86 11.97
CA PRO A 143 -8.18 9.29 11.16
C PRO A 143 -8.88 8.07 10.55
N ILE A 144 -10.19 8.14 10.38
CA ILE A 144 -10.95 7.12 9.64
C ILE A 144 -10.45 7.01 8.21
N LYS A 145 -10.09 8.15 7.59
CA LYS A 145 -9.48 8.18 6.27
C LYS A 145 -8.09 8.81 6.32
N SER A 146 -7.08 7.97 6.15
CA SER A 146 -5.68 8.35 5.99
C SER A 146 -4.92 7.25 5.25
N THR A 147 -3.76 7.56 4.72
CA THR A 147 -2.82 6.64 4.06
C THR A 147 -1.42 6.84 4.63
N SER A 148 -0.50 5.90 4.41
CA SER A 148 0.93 6.03 4.79
C SER A 148 1.15 6.39 6.26
N SER A 149 0.32 5.87 7.17
CA SER A 149 0.35 6.15 8.62
C SER A 149 0.19 7.63 8.99
N GLU A 150 -0.28 8.48 8.09
CA GLU A 150 -0.55 9.87 8.38
C GLU A 150 -1.64 10.00 9.46
N GLY A 151 -1.36 10.79 10.49
CA GLY A 151 -2.26 10.97 11.63
C GLY A 151 -2.37 9.74 12.55
N ALA A 152 -1.52 8.73 12.42
CA ALA A 152 -1.51 7.59 13.32
C ALA A 152 -0.58 7.85 14.51
N TYR A 153 -1.13 7.97 15.71
CA TYR A 153 -0.38 8.26 16.94
C TYR A 153 -0.53 7.15 17.96
N ARG A 154 0.60 6.69 18.52
CA ARG A 154 0.63 5.75 19.63
C ARG A 154 0.36 6.51 20.94
N ILE A 155 -0.70 6.13 21.63
CA ILE A 155 -1.13 6.75 22.90
C ILE A 155 -0.83 5.81 24.06
N THR A 156 -0.04 6.27 25.02
CA THR A 156 0.43 5.48 26.17
C THR A 156 -0.29 5.80 27.47
N ASP A 157 -0.94 6.96 27.54
CA ASP A 157 -1.69 7.48 28.67
C ASP A 157 -2.63 8.60 28.24
N SER A 158 -3.37 9.17 29.18
CA SER A 158 -4.32 10.25 28.91
C SER A 158 -3.66 11.55 28.44
N THR A 159 -2.38 11.79 28.77
CA THR A 159 -1.66 12.98 28.30
C THR A 159 -1.35 12.83 26.81
N ALA A 160 -0.77 11.68 26.42
CA ALA A 160 -0.51 11.36 25.02
C ALA A 160 -1.80 11.34 24.18
N LEU A 161 -2.93 10.89 24.77
CA LEU A 161 -4.22 10.96 24.09
C LEU A 161 -4.62 12.40 23.80
N ASN A 162 -4.52 13.32 24.77
CA ASN A 162 -4.87 14.72 24.57
C ASN A 162 -3.98 15.40 23.51
N GLU A 163 -2.67 15.12 23.53
CA GLU A 163 -1.74 15.63 22.51
C GLU A 163 -2.12 15.12 21.11
N ALA A 164 -2.38 13.82 20.99
CA ALA A 164 -2.80 13.21 19.71
C ALA A 164 -4.13 13.80 19.19
N LEU A 165 -5.09 14.09 20.07
CA LEU A 165 -6.36 14.72 19.67
C LEU A 165 -6.17 16.14 19.10
N GLU A 166 -5.21 16.91 19.61
CA GLU A 166 -4.90 18.23 19.04
C GLU A 166 -4.34 18.11 17.61
N GLU A 167 -3.48 17.12 17.37
CA GLU A 167 -2.94 16.84 16.05
C GLU A 167 -4.03 16.29 15.10
N GLU A 168 -4.87 15.36 15.58
CA GLU A 168 -5.96 14.79 14.78
C GLU A 168 -6.93 15.85 14.26
N ARG A 169 -7.30 16.84 15.07
CA ARG A 169 -8.17 17.96 14.66
C ARG A 169 -7.59 18.77 13.50
N GLN A 170 -6.27 18.75 13.30
CA GLN A 170 -5.60 19.48 12.21
C GLN A 170 -5.54 18.67 10.92
N VAL A 171 -5.49 17.33 11.00
CA VAL A 171 -5.20 16.46 9.85
C VAL A 171 -6.42 15.69 9.34
N VAL A 172 -7.44 15.47 10.17
CA VAL A 172 -8.60 14.62 9.86
C VAL A 172 -9.36 15.05 8.61
N ASP A 173 -9.44 16.35 8.33
CA ASP A 173 -10.14 16.89 7.14
C ASP A 173 -9.31 16.82 5.87
N ARG A 174 -8.01 16.61 5.95
CA ARG A 174 -7.13 16.64 4.79
C ARG A 174 -7.52 15.59 3.74
N MET A 175 -7.75 14.37 4.14
CA MET A 175 -8.27 13.31 3.27
C MET A 175 -9.75 13.06 3.47
N GLY A 176 -10.25 13.25 4.69
CA GLY A 176 -11.66 13.07 5.05
C GLY A 176 -12.60 13.94 4.24
N GLY A 177 -12.22 15.18 3.99
CA GLY A 177 -13.00 16.11 3.14
C GLY A 177 -13.21 15.58 1.72
N GLY A 178 -12.11 15.19 1.03
CA GLY A 178 -12.20 14.58 -0.30
C GLY A 178 -12.87 13.19 -0.28
N PHE A 179 -12.71 12.44 0.79
CA PHE A 179 -13.37 11.15 0.94
C PHE A 179 -14.89 11.29 1.10
N ASN A 180 -15.39 12.36 1.73
CA ASN A 180 -16.82 12.64 1.82
C ASN A 180 -17.46 12.80 0.42
N GLU A 181 -16.75 13.36 -0.57
CA GLU A 181 -17.24 13.43 -1.95
C GLU A 181 -17.45 12.05 -2.58
N ILE A 182 -16.69 11.05 -2.15
CA ILE A 182 -16.83 9.65 -2.59
C ILE A 182 -17.92 8.95 -1.80
N LEU A 183 -18.05 9.20 -0.49
CA LEU A 183 -19.11 8.66 0.35
C LEU A 183 -20.50 9.00 -0.20
N GLU A 184 -20.70 10.21 -0.73
CA GLU A 184 -21.97 10.66 -1.36
C GLU A 184 -22.38 9.84 -2.60
N ARG A 185 -21.46 9.03 -3.18
CA ARG A 185 -21.71 8.25 -4.40
C ARG A 185 -22.15 6.82 -4.13
N VAL A 186 -22.24 6.41 -2.86
CA VAL A 186 -22.61 5.05 -2.47
C VAL A 186 -23.72 5.05 -1.42
N ASP A 187 -24.54 3.99 -1.41
CA ASP A 187 -25.52 3.79 -0.35
C ASP A 187 -24.80 3.42 0.94
N LEU A 188 -24.84 4.29 1.93
CA LEU A 188 -24.20 4.12 3.23
C LEU A 188 -25.20 3.59 4.26
N PRO A 189 -24.77 2.73 5.21
CA PRO A 189 -25.50 2.54 6.46
C PRO A 189 -25.66 3.89 7.17
N GLN A 190 -26.79 4.09 7.86
CA GLN A 190 -27.08 5.36 8.53
C GLN A 190 -25.95 5.79 9.49
N GLU A 191 -25.45 4.85 10.28
CA GLU A 191 -24.32 5.09 11.20
C GLU A 191 -23.08 5.65 10.47
N ILE A 192 -22.71 5.08 9.34
CA ILE A 192 -21.55 5.51 8.56
C ILE A 192 -21.79 6.88 7.91
N ALA A 193 -23.01 7.14 7.44
CA ALA A 193 -23.37 8.43 6.89
C ALA A 193 -23.32 9.57 7.93
N GLU A 194 -23.63 9.26 9.18
CA GLU A 194 -23.56 10.21 10.31
C GLU A 194 -22.11 10.49 10.74
N ILE A 195 -21.22 9.49 10.64
CA ILE A 195 -19.79 9.62 10.97
C ILE A 195 -19.03 10.39 9.88
N GLY A 196 -19.26 10.05 8.62
CA GLY A 196 -18.53 10.62 7.48
C GLY A 196 -17.05 10.24 7.47
N GLY A 197 -16.26 10.90 6.61
CA GLY A 197 -14.83 10.67 6.43
C GLY A 197 -13.92 11.45 7.37
N SER A 198 -14.43 12.54 7.99
CA SER A 198 -13.68 13.47 8.84
C SER A 198 -13.83 13.14 10.33
N ALA A 199 -13.57 11.90 10.71
CA ALA A 199 -13.65 11.42 12.08
C ALA A 199 -12.38 10.60 12.43
N ALA A 200 -12.19 10.31 13.70
CA ALA A 200 -11.08 9.50 14.20
C ALA A 200 -11.56 8.26 14.95
N MET A 201 -10.69 7.26 15.02
CA MET A 201 -10.92 6.03 15.76
C MET A 201 -9.69 5.66 16.57
N VAL A 202 -9.92 4.87 17.60
CA VAL A 202 -8.87 4.27 18.44
C VAL A 202 -8.90 2.75 18.26
N GLU A 203 -7.72 2.14 18.24
CA GLU A 203 -7.53 0.70 18.18
C GLU A 203 -6.54 0.21 19.25
N GLU A 204 -6.76 -1.00 19.76
CA GLU A 204 -5.78 -1.69 20.58
C GLU A 204 -4.47 -1.88 19.84
N GLU A 205 -3.35 -1.74 20.55
CA GLU A 205 -2.03 -1.99 19.97
C GLU A 205 -1.87 -3.48 19.62
N ALA A 206 -1.54 -3.74 18.37
CA ALA A 206 -1.13 -5.07 17.91
C ALA A 206 0.39 -5.23 18.04
N SER A 207 0.84 -6.46 18.26
CA SER A 207 2.27 -6.79 18.41
C SER A 207 2.61 -8.06 17.65
N GLY A 208 3.89 -8.24 17.36
CA GLY A 208 4.41 -9.40 16.65
C GLY A 208 5.17 -9.03 15.39
N SER A 209 5.47 -10.02 14.55
CA SER A 209 6.07 -9.81 13.24
C SER A 209 5.03 -9.31 12.27
N MET A 210 5.34 -8.25 11.55
CA MET A 210 4.47 -7.70 10.52
C MET A 210 4.58 -8.52 9.25
N LEU A 211 3.46 -8.70 8.58
CA LEU A 211 3.38 -9.40 7.30
C LEU A 211 2.25 -8.83 6.44
N THR A 212 2.32 -9.13 5.17
CA THR A 212 1.37 -8.65 4.17
C THR A 212 0.84 -9.79 3.32
N VAL A 213 -0.45 -9.76 3.03
CA VAL A 213 -1.12 -10.70 2.13
C VAL A 213 -1.50 -10.00 0.84
N GLU A 214 -1.20 -10.61 -0.28
CA GLU A 214 -1.63 -10.15 -1.60
C GLU A 214 -2.67 -11.10 -2.19
N GLY A 215 -3.71 -10.50 -2.78
CA GLY A 215 -4.79 -11.27 -3.38
C GLY A 215 -5.63 -10.48 -4.38
N TYR A 216 -6.62 -11.15 -4.94
CA TYR A 216 -7.64 -10.53 -5.77
C TYR A 216 -9.01 -11.15 -5.53
N SER A 217 -10.04 -10.36 -5.80
CA SER A 217 -11.43 -10.83 -5.86
C SER A 217 -11.92 -10.77 -7.31
N TYR A 218 -12.39 -11.90 -7.83
CA TYR A 218 -12.96 -12.01 -9.16
C TYR A 218 -14.35 -12.61 -9.10
N LYS A 219 -15.37 -11.87 -9.54
CA LYS A 219 -16.78 -12.22 -9.31
C LYS A 219 -17.05 -12.35 -7.81
N SER A 220 -17.34 -13.51 -7.28
CA SER A 220 -17.55 -13.75 -5.84
C SER A 220 -16.47 -14.64 -5.24
N GLU A 221 -15.36 -14.88 -5.95
CA GLU A 221 -14.27 -15.73 -5.49
C GLU A 221 -13.10 -14.87 -5.02
N VAL A 222 -12.59 -15.10 -3.83
CA VAL A 222 -11.42 -14.44 -3.26
C VAL A 222 -10.21 -15.37 -3.33
N HIS A 223 -9.13 -14.88 -3.94
CA HIS A 223 -7.90 -15.61 -4.15
C HIS A 223 -6.73 -14.90 -3.47
N VAL A 224 -6.10 -15.57 -2.52
CA VAL A 224 -4.81 -15.17 -1.93
C VAL A 224 -3.72 -15.88 -2.72
N TYR A 225 -2.72 -15.13 -3.20
CA TYR A 225 -1.62 -15.68 -3.99
C TYR A 225 -0.24 -15.47 -3.37
N GLY A 226 -0.10 -14.64 -2.35
CA GLY A 226 1.18 -14.40 -1.71
C GLY A 226 1.07 -13.92 -0.27
N VAL A 227 2.03 -14.36 0.55
CA VAL A 227 2.29 -13.85 1.89
C VAL A 227 3.73 -13.34 1.92
N ILE A 228 3.93 -12.11 2.35
CA ILE A 228 5.19 -11.38 2.35
C ILE A 228 5.55 -11.04 3.79
N ASP A 229 6.78 -11.34 4.21
CA ASP A 229 7.30 -10.94 5.51
C ASP A 229 7.81 -9.49 5.47
N SER A 230 7.51 -8.72 6.50
CA SER A 230 8.01 -7.36 6.68
C SER A 230 9.01 -7.33 7.83
N HIS A 231 10.29 -7.14 7.51
CA HIS A 231 11.36 -7.03 8.49
C HIS A 231 11.64 -5.56 8.80
N LEU A 232 11.81 -5.25 10.07
CA LEU A 232 12.14 -3.90 10.54
C LEU A 232 13.63 -3.81 10.91
N TYR A 233 14.17 -2.59 10.89
CA TYR A 233 15.44 -2.31 11.53
C TYR A 233 15.32 -2.52 13.03
N GLU A 234 16.32 -3.16 13.63
CA GLU A 234 16.31 -3.53 15.05
C GLU A 234 16.05 -2.30 15.95
N GLY A 235 15.06 -2.41 16.84
CA GLY A 235 14.70 -1.34 17.79
C GLY A 235 13.97 -0.15 17.17
N THR A 236 13.49 -0.24 15.92
CA THR A 236 12.77 0.81 15.23
C THR A 236 11.46 0.32 14.64
N SER A 237 10.62 1.24 14.13
CA SER A 237 9.45 0.96 13.31
C SER A 237 9.74 1.06 11.79
N SER A 238 10.98 1.41 11.41
CA SER A 238 11.36 1.59 10.01
C SER A 238 11.56 0.26 9.31
N PHE A 239 10.99 0.10 8.12
CA PHE A 239 11.16 -1.11 7.31
C PHE A 239 12.61 -1.25 6.85
N LEU A 240 13.15 -2.47 7.06
CA LEU A 240 14.42 -2.93 6.51
C LEU A 240 14.21 -3.61 5.16
N ARG A 241 13.29 -4.58 5.11
CA ARG A 241 12.98 -5.30 3.86
C ARG A 241 11.59 -5.92 3.88
N TYR A 242 10.99 -6.03 2.72
CA TYR A 242 9.95 -7.00 2.42
C TYR A 242 10.59 -8.25 1.81
N GLN A 243 10.10 -9.43 2.17
CA GLN A 243 10.63 -10.70 1.70
C GLN A 243 9.50 -11.62 1.21
N TYR A 244 9.66 -12.17 0.03
CA TYR A 244 8.73 -13.13 -0.56
C TYR A 244 9.49 -14.37 -1.09
N PRO A 245 8.97 -15.59 -0.89
CA PRO A 245 7.78 -15.95 -0.09
C PRO A 245 8.05 -15.80 1.41
N SER A 246 6.96 -15.71 2.18
CA SER A 246 7.03 -15.71 3.65
C SER A 246 7.66 -16.97 4.20
N GLN A 247 8.44 -16.82 5.28
CA GLN A 247 9.06 -17.92 6.02
C GLN A 247 8.19 -18.44 7.19
N LEU A 248 6.97 -17.92 7.34
CA LEU A 248 6.04 -18.42 8.35
C LEU A 248 5.68 -19.89 8.10
N PRO A 249 5.37 -20.67 9.16
CA PRO A 249 4.88 -22.03 9.04
C PRO A 249 3.65 -22.12 8.11
N ALA A 250 3.53 -23.22 7.37
CA ALA A 250 2.48 -23.38 6.36
C ALA A 250 1.05 -23.31 6.95
N ASP A 251 0.85 -23.83 8.15
CA ASP A 251 -0.43 -23.78 8.86
C ASP A 251 -0.80 -22.34 9.27
N VAL A 252 0.19 -21.52 9.63
CA VAL A 252 -0.02 -20.09 9.90
C VAL A 252 -0.39 -19.36 8.62
N GLN A 253 0.31 -19.63 7.51
CA GLN A 253 -0.03 -19.01 6.20
C GLN A 253 -1.43 -19.43 5.72
N GLU A 254 -1.84 -20.69 5.95
CA GLU A 254 -3.19 -21.17 5.64
C GLU A 254 -4.25 -20.44 6.47
N HIS A 255 -4.02 -20.28 7.78
CA HIS A 255 -4.91 -19.52 8.66
C HIS A 255 -5.05 -18.07 8.22
N ILE A 256 -3.93 -17.40 7.91
CA ILE A 256 -3.91 -16.02 7.39
C ILE A 256 -4.73 -15.94 6.08
N GLY A 257 -4.56 -16.90 5.17
CA GLY A 257 -5.31 -16.97 3.93
C GLY A 257 -6.82 -17.16 4.15
N ASP A 258 -7.22 -17.94 5.15
CA ASP A 258 -8.64 -18.15 5.49
C ASP A 258 -9.26 -16.89 6.09
N VAL A 259 -8.57 -16.22 7.00
CA VAL A 259 -9.02 -14.92 7.56
C VAL A 259 -9.15 -13.89 6.44
N SER A 260 -8.14 -13.79 5.56
CA SER A 260 -8.16 -12.86 4.44
C SER A 260 -9.36 -13.07 3.51
N ARG A 261 -9.69 -14.32 3.17
CA ARG A 261 -10.87 -14.62 2.35
C ARG A 261 -12.15 -14.14 3.02
N ARG A 262 -12.35 -14.50 4.30
CA ARG A 262 -13.56 -14.13 5.07
C ARG A 262 -13.74 -12.61 5.17
N VAL A 263 -12.67 -11.87 5.46
CA VAL A 263 -12.78 -10.41 5.63
C VAL A 263 -13.01 -9.69 4.30
N ILE A 264 -12.40 -10.12 3.20
CA ILE A 264 -12.64 -9.55 1.87
C ILE A 264 -14.08 -9.81 1.40
N GLU A 265 -14.60 -11.01 1.64
CA GLU A 265 -16.02 -11.33 1.39
C GLU A 265 -16.95 -10.45 2.22
N ALA A 266 -16.65 -10.26 3.52
CA ALA A 266 -17.47 -9.46 4.43
C ALA A 266 -17.51 -7.97 4.07
N VAL A 267 -16.38 -7.36 3.70
CA VAL A 267 -16.34 -5.96 3.23
C VAL A 267 -16.94 -5.80 1.83
N GLY A 268 -17.23 -6.91 1.14
CA GLY A 268 -17.86 -6.92 -0.17
C GLY A 268 -16.98 -6.34 -1.28
N LEU A 269 -15.66 -6.49 -1.19
CA LEU A 269 -14.75 -6.03 -2.23
C LEU A 269 -14.75 -7.01 -3.41
N HIS A 270 -15.28 -6.59 -4.55
CA HIS A 270 -15.42 -7.40 -5.75
C HIS A 270 -14.68 -6.80 -6.94
N HIS A 271 -14.12 -7.69 -7.77
CA HIS A 271 -13.43 -7.33 -9.01
C HIS A 271 -12.27 -6.36 -8.77
N SER A 272 -11.49 -6.61 -7.71
CA SER A 272 -10.37 -5.78 -7.28
C SER A 272 -9.19 -6.64 -6.84
N THR A 273 -7.99 -6.10 -6.91
CA THR A 273 -6.86 -6.58 -6.13
C THR A 273 -6.98 -6.07 -4.70
N PHE A 274 -6.31 -6.73 -3.77
CA PHE A 274 -6.23 -6.27 -2.39
C PHE A 274 -4.88 -6.62 -1.77
N ASN A 275 -4.54 -5.87 -0.74
CA ASN A 275 -3.42 -6.09 0.14
C ASN A 275 -3.94 -6.02 1.58
N ILE A 276 -3.53 -6.94 2.45
CA ILE A 276 -3.92 -6.96 3.86
C ILE A 276 -2.69 -7.06 4.73
N GLU A 277 -2.59 -6.18 5.70
CA GLU A 277 -1.50 -6.14 6.66
C GLU A 277 -1.91 -6.82 7.97
N TYR A 278 -1.00 -7.62 8.52
CA TYR A 278 -1.21 -8.36 9.76
C TYR A 278 0.00 -8.26 10.67
N PHE A 279 -0.25 -8.49 11.96
CA PHE A 279 0.77 -8.86 12.93
C PHE A 279 0.57 -10.31 13.36
N TRP A 280 1.67 -11.07 13.41
CA TRP A 280 1.70 -12.42 13.94
C TRP A 280 2.56 -12.49 15.21
N ASP A 281 1.92 -12.73 16.35
CA ASP A 281 2.59 -12.99 17.63
C ASP A 281 2.84 -14.50 17.75
N ALA A 282 4.08 -14.93 17.48
CA ALA A 282 4.46 -16.33 17.51
C ALA A 282 4.48 -16.92 18.94
N GLU A 283 4.69 -16.10 19.97
CA GLU A 283 4.67 -16.56 21.36
C GLU A 283 3.25 -16.86 21.84
N ARG A 284 2.30 -15.98 21.47
CA ARG A 284 0.88 -16.10 21.85
C ARG A 284 0.07 -16.85 20.80
N GLN A 285 0.65 -17.22 19.66
CA GLN A 285 -0.05 -17.81 18.49
C GLN A 285 -1.27 -16.99 18.08
N LYS A 286 -1.09 -15.66 17.97
CA LYS A 286 -2.17 -14.71 17.79
C LYS A 286 -1.96 -13.89 16.52
N LEU A 287 -2.96 -13.92 15.63
CA LEU A 287 -3.03 -13.09 14.44
C LEU A 287 -3.80 -11.81 14.75
N ARG A 288 -3.34 -10.67 14.23
CA ARG A 288 -4.04 -9.39 14.30
C ARG A 288 -4.05 -8.72 12.94
N LEU A 289 -5.23 -8.43 12.43
CA LEU A 289 -5.41 -7.67 11.19
C LEU A 289 -5.14 -6.19 11.47
N LEU A 290 -4.18 -5.60 10.76
CA LEU A 290 -3.86 -4.18 10.89
C LEU A 290 -4.71 -3.33 9.94
N GLU A 291 -4.68 -3.60 8.62
CA GLU A 291 -5.39 -2.82 7.63
C GLU A 291 -5.68 -3.64 6.36
N ILE A 292 -6.76 -3.30 5.66
CA ILE A 292 -7.05 -3.78 4.31
C ILE A 292 -6.87 -2.61 3.35
N ASN A 293 -6.13 -2.83 2.26
CA ASN A 293 -5.98 -1.89 1.15
C ASN A 293 -6.75 -2.44 -0.06
N SER A 294 -7.56 -1.60 -0.71
CA SER A 294 -8.39 -1.98 -1.87
C SER A 294 -7.61 -2.06 -3.19
N ARG A 295 -6.30 -2.21 -3.10
CA ARG A 295 -5.33 -2.37 -4.19
C ARG A 295 -4.23 -3.34 -3.78
N HIS A 296 -3.50 -3.92 -4.75
CA HIS A 296 -2.25 -4.62 -4.46
C HIS A 296 -1.14 -3.62 -4.09
N SER A 297 -0.06 -4.09 -3.49
CA SER A 297 1.12 -3.26 -3.24
C SER A 297 2.04 -3.27 -4.46
N GLN A 298 2.27 -2.10 -5.04
CA GLN A 298 3.18 -1.93 -6.18
C GLN A 298 4.64 -2.21 -5.79
N SER A 299 5.02 -2.00 -4.53
CA SER A 299 6.37 -2.31 -4.02
C SER A 299 6.70 -3.81 -4.01
N HIS A 300 5.69 -4.67 -4.13
CA HIS A 300 5.87 -6.11 -4.25
C HIS A 300 5.96 -6.62 -5.69
N ALA A 301 5.72 -5.77 -6.69
CA ALA A 301 5.65 -6.20 -8.09
C ALA A 301 6.92 -6.92 -8.57
N GLN A 302 8.10 -6.40 -8.19
CA GLN A 302 9.37 -7.01 -8.56
C GLN A 302 9.60 -8.33 -7.82
N LEU A 303 9.16 -8.48 -6.56
CA LEU A 303 9.26 -9.72 -5.80
C LEU A 303 8.52 -10.86 -6.51
N PHE A 304 7.26 -10.62 -6.87
CA PHE A 304 6.46 -11.60 -7.61
C PHE A 304 7.04 -11.91 -8.99
N TYR A 305 7.58 -10.90 -9.69
CA TYR A 305 8.23 -11.15 -10.97
C TYR A 305 9.45 -12.08 -10.83
N LEU A 306 10.30 -11.84 -9.84
CA LEU A 306 11.52 -12.61 -9.62
C LEU A 306 11.23 -14.06 -9.17
N VAL A 307 10.22 -14.25 -8.32
CA VAL A 307 9.90 -15.56 -7.71
C VAL A 307 8.83 -16.32 -8.52
N ASP A 308 7.79 -15.63 -8.97
CA ASP A 308 6.66 -16.26 -9.66
C ASP A 308 6.70 -16.09 -11.19
N GLY A 309 7.60 -15.24 -11.70
CA GLY A 309 7.73 -14.96 -13.13
C GLY A 309 6.67 -13.99 -13.67
N ARG A 310 5.86 -13.40 -12.78
CA ARG A 310 4.78 -12.49 -13.16
C ARG A 310 4.59 -11.42 -12.07
N PRO A 311 4.66 -10.11 -12.37
CA PRO A 311 4.40 -9.07 -11.37
C PRO A 311 2.92 -9.06 -10.97
N ASN A 312 2.62 -8.68 -9.71
CA ASN A 312 1.24 -8.61 -9.20
C ASN A 312 0.35 -7.60 -9.95
N HIS A 313 0.92 -6.61 -10.64
CA HIS A 313 0.20 -5.73 -11.59
C HIS A 313 -0.62 -6.50 -12.61
N ALA A 314 -0.22 -7.74 -12.92
CA ALA A 314 -0.95 -8.59 -13.85
C ALA A 314 -2.39 -8.83 -13.41
N CYS A 315 -2.62 -9.03 -12.10
CA CYS A 315 -3.98 -9.23 -11.58
C CYS A 315 -4.85 -7.99 -11.78
N MET A 316 -4.29 -6.80 -11.59
CA MET A 316 -4.99 -5.53 -11.81
C MET A 316 -5.37 -5.35 -13.28
N VAL A 317 -4.44 -5.59 -14.19
CA VAL A 317 -4.68 -5.47 -15.64
C VAL A 317 -5.67 -6.52 -16.13
N ASP A 318 -5.53 -7.79 -15.70
CA ASP A 318 -6.47 -8.85 -16.05
C ASP A 318 -7.90 -8.48 -15.62
N LEU A 319 -8.08 -8.01 -14.38
CA LEU A 319 -9.40 -7.57 -13.87
C LEU A 319 -9.95 -6.41 -14.70
N ALA A 320 -9.16 -5.38 -14.97
CA ALA A 320 -9.60 -4.22 -15.73
C ALA A 320 -9.95 -4.54 -17.19
N LEU A 321 -9.42 -5.63 -17.73
CA LEU A 321 -9.79 -6.18 -19.05
C LEU A 321 -10.94 -7.21 -18.97
N GLY A 322 -11.52 -7.45 -17.78
CA GLY A 322 -12.61 -8.41 -17.56
C GLY A 322 -12.17 -9.86 -17.49
N ASN A 323 -10.87 -10.13 -17.48
CA ASN A 323 -10.30 -11.48 -17.42
C ASN A 323 -10.18 -11.97 -15.97
N ARG A 324 -10.18 -13.31 -15.80
CA ARG A 324 -9.83 -13.93 -14.52
C ARG A 324 -8.32 -13.88 -14.35
N PRO A 325 -7.80 -13.28 -13.27
CA PRO A 325 -6.38 -13.29 -13.00
C PRO A 325 -5.83 -14.69 -12.73
N ALA A 326 -4.55 -14.89 -13.06
CA ALA A 326 -3.82 -16.09 -12.70
C ALA A 326 -2.41 -15.71 -12.25
N MET A 327 -2.06 -16.04 -11.01
CA MET A 327 -0.70 -15.90 -10.50
C MET A 327 -0.07 -17.28 -10.40
N PRO A 328 1.01 -17.55 -11.16
CA PRO A 328 1.78 -18.78 -10.99
C PRO A 328 2.51 -18.75 -9.64
N ALA A 329 2.77 -19.91 -9.05
CA ALA A 329 3.55 -20.00 -7.82
C ALA A 329 4.96 -20.52 -8.15
N GLN A 330 5.99 -19.80 -7.72
CA GLN A 330 7.41 -20.17 -7.84
C GLN A 330 7.87 -20.58 -9.27
N ASN A 331 7.33 -19.91 -10.27
CA ASN A 331 7.65 -20.13 -11.68
C ASN A 331 8.72 -19.15 -12.22
N GLY A 332 9.24 -18.28 -11.36
CA GLY A 332 10.30 -17.33 -11.68
C GLY A 332 11.70 -17.96 -11.61
N GLU A 333 12.70 -17.14 -11.87
CA GLU A 333 14.10 -17.55 -11.90
C GLU A 333 14.67 -17.83 -10.50
N PHE A 334 14.16 -17.13 -9.48
CA PHE A 334 14.64 -17.20 -8.11
C PHE A 334 13.61 -17.86 -7.18
N LYS A 335 14.07 -18.29 -5.99
CA LYS A 335 13.20 -18.90 -4.98
C LYS A 335 12.80 -17.94 -3.87
N VAL A 336 13.59 -16.88 -3.68
CA VAL A 336 13.33 -15.82 -2.70
C VAL A 336 13.78 -14.50 -3.27
N ALA A 337 13.03 -13.44 -2.96
CA ALA A 337 13.36 -12.07 -3.32
C ALA A 337 13.04 -11.11 -2.16
N GLY A 338 13.74 -10.00 -2.12
CA GLY A 338 13.56 -8.94 -1.12
C GLY A 338 13.58 -7.56 -1.74
N THR A 339 12.70 -6.68 -1.25
CA THR A 339 12.78 -5.23 -1.43
C THR A 339 13.39 -4.63 -0.18
N TRP A 340 14.55 -4.04 -0.31
CA TRP A 340 15.30 -3.47 0.79
C TRP A 340 15.23 -1.96 0.77
N PHE A 341 15.00 -1.37 1.96
CA PHE A 341 15.02 0.06 2.17
C PHE A 341 16.36 0.46 2.77
N LEU A 342 17.30 0.89 1.93
CA LEU A 342 18.58 1.41 2.41
C LEU A 342 18.35 2.74 3.11
N ARG A 343 18.50 2.76 4.46
CA ARG A 343 18.14 3.92 5.30
C ARG A 343 19.33 4.48 6.06
N ARG A 344 19.19 5.76 6.40
CA ARG A 344 20.05 6.46 7.34
C ARG A 344 19.19 7.03 8.49
N PHE A 345 19.65 6.90 9.71
CA PHE A 345 18.94 7.31 10.94
C PHE A 345 19.45 8.65 11.52
N GLN A 346 20.41 9.28 10.85
CA GLN A 346 20.96 10.57 11.22
C GLN A 346 20.83 11.52 10.03
N ASP A 347 20.52 12.79 10.28
CA ASP A 347 20.50 13.80 9.25
C ASP A 347 21.91 14.03 8.67
N GLY A 348 21.98 14.57 7.47
CA GLY A 348 23.24 14.78 6.78
C GLY A 348 23.08 15.61 5.51
N TRP A 349 24.20 16.10 5.00
CA TRP A 349 24.27 16.75 3.70
C TRP A 349 24.71 15.73 2.65
N ILE A 350 23.88 15.51 1.62
CA ILE A 350 24.21 14.61 0.51
C ILE A 350 25.03 15.40 -0.50
N SER A 351 26.31 15.10 -0.61
CA SER A 351 27.19 15.68 -1.64
C SER A 351 27.18 14.84 -2.93
N ARG A 352 26.87 13.53 -2.84
CA ARG A 352 26.83 12.62 -3.98
C ARG A 352 25.81 11.50 -3.82
N VAL A 353 25.12 11.20 -4.91
CA VAL A 353 24.33 9.97 -5.08
C VAL A 353 24.88 9.16 -6.26
N PRO A 354 24.66 7.81 -6.32
CA PRO A 354 25.02 7.00 -7.48
C PRO A 354 24.42 7.55 -8.78
N THR A 355 25.22 7.61 -9.85
CA THR A 355 24.71 8.01 -11.16
C THR A 355 23.89 6.87 -11.81
N PRO A 356 23.02 7.17 -12.79
CA PRO A 356 22.30 6.12 -13.53
C PRO A 356 23.21 5.09 -14.21
N GLU A 357 24.42 5.49 -14.61
CA GLU A 357 25.43 4.59 -15.20
C GLU A 357 26.01 3.64 -14.15
N GLU A 358 26.30 4.12 -12.96
CA GLU A 358 26.79 3.32 -11.84
C GLU A 358 25.72 2.33 -11.36
N VAL A 359 24.47 2.79 -11.25
CA VAL A 359 23.33 1.93 -10.90
C VAL A 359 23.20 0.79 -11.91
N ARG A 360 23.17 1.10 -13.24
CA ARG A 360 23.11 0.06 -14.27
C ARG A 360 24.26 -0.93 -14.20
N ALA A 361 25.49 -0.47 -13.96
CA ALA A 361 26.66 -1.34 -13.85
C ALA A 361 26.55 -2.32 -12.67
N VAL A 362 25.96 -1.90 -11.55
CA VAL A 362 25.69 -2.75 -10.38
C VAL A 362 24.58 -3.76 -10.70
N GLU A 363 23.47 -3.31 -11.33
CA GLU A 363 22.37 -4.18 -11.73
C GLU A 363 22.83 -5.27 -12.73
N GLU A 364 23.65 -4.91 -13.72
CA GLU A 364 24.20 -5.87 -14.70
C GLU A 364 25.14 -6.89 -14.06
N LYS A 365 25.89 -6.50 -13.02
CA LYS A 365 26.81 -7.37 -12.30
C LYS A 365 26.10 -8.36 -11.37
N HIS A 366 24.95 -8.00 -10.83
CA HIS A 366 24.18 -8.77 -9.86
C HIS A 366 22.80 -9.16 -10.42
N PRO A 367 22.65 -10.31 -11.13
CA PRO A 367 21.38 -10.76 -11.68
C PRO A 367 20.27 -10.81 -10.61
N GLY A 368 19.05 -10.40 -10.96
CA GLY A 368 17.92 -10.30 -10.04
C GLY A 368 17.90 -9.02 -9.20
N THR A 369 18.85 -8.09 -9.44
CA THR A 369 18.92 -6.80 -8.76
C THR A 369 18.22 -5.71 -9.60
N ALA A 370 17.50 -4.82 -8.91
CA ALA A 370 17.05 -3.54 -9.43
C ALA A 370 17.20 -2.48 -8.34
N ILE A 371 17.53 -1.25 -8.70
CA ILE A 371 17.86 -0.19 -7.74
C ILE A 371 17.12 1.09 -8.13
N GLN A 372 16.46 1.70 -7.15
CA GLN A 372 15.87 3.02 -7.27
C GLN A 372 16.49 3.96 -6.24
N ILE A 373 17.12 5.03 -6.72
CA ILE A 373 17.70 6.06 -5.86
C ILE A 373 16.61 7.05 -5.48
N GLU A 374 16.36 7.21 -4.16
CA GLU A 374 15.29 8.05 -3.63
C GLU A 374 15.76 9.50 -3.36
N LYS A 375 17.05 9.73 -3.27
CA LYS A 375 17.63 11.04 -2.91
C LYS A 375 18.34 11.71 -4.08
N LYS A 376 18.46 13.03 -3.98
CA LYS A 376 19.22 13.86 -4.92
C LYS A 376 20.43 14.48 -4.21
N ALA A 377 21.51 14.72 -4.94
CA ALA A 377 22.69 15.40 -4.41
C ALA A 377 22.44 16.89 -4.11
N ASP A 378 23.39 17.50 -3.42
CA ASP A 378 23.43 18.92 -3.05
C ASP A 378 22.27 19.41 -2.17
N ARG A 379 21.85 18.55 -1.20
CA ARG A 379 20.79 18.89 -0.23
C ARG A 379 20.94 18.16 1.09
N LYS A 380 20.19 18.63 2.10
CA LYS A 380 20.02 17.90 3.36
C LYS A 380 19.06 16.73 3.18
N LEU A 381 19.29 15.65 3.92
CA LEU A 381 18.33 14.53 4.01
C LEU A 381 16.96 15.00 4.52
N SER A 382 16.94 15.85 5.55
CA SER A 382 15.71 16.45 6.10
C SER A 382 15.05 17.52 5.20
N GLY A 383 15.65 17.83 4.07
CA GLY A 383 15.09 18.80 3.10
C GLY A 383 14.00 18.23 2.19
N ASP A 384 13.87 16.91 2.14
CA ASP A 384 12.78 16.24 1.45
C ASP A 384 11.64 15.93 2.44
N VAL A 385 10.44 15.66 1.94
CA VAL A 385 9.31 15.25 2.79
C VAL A 385 9.73 13.99 3.56
N ALA A 386 9.60 14.00 4.89
CA ALA A 386 9.94 12.88 5.72
C ALA A 386 8.99 11.70 5.40
N GLU A 387 9.56 10.59 4.94
CA GLU A 387 8.82 9.36 4.67
C GLU A 387 8.45 8.61 5.96
N ASP A 388 9.32 8.69 6.97
CA ASP A 388 9.01 8.40 8.36
C ASP A 388 9.71 9.41 9.28
N ALA A 389 9.20 9.55 10.50
CA ALA A 389 9.70 10.57 11.44
C ALA A 389 11.12 10.28 11.97
N TYR A 390 11.72 9.12 11.62
CA TYR A 390 12.91 8.60 12.31
C TYR A 390 14.06 8.25 11.38
N SER A 391 13.84 8.18 10.06
CA SER A 391 14.86 7.75 9.11
C SER A 391 14.67 8.34 7.71
N TYR A 392 15.71 8.24 6.89
CA TYR A 392 15.73 8.74 5.52
C TYR A 392 16.05 7.57 4.57
N THR A 393 15.15 7.22 3.66
CA THR A 393 15.39 6.22 2.62
C THR A 393 16.35 6.81 1.58
N LEU A 394 17.49 6.18 1.37
CA LEU A 394 18.47 6.55 0.36
C LEU A 394 18.19 5.89 -0.98
N ALA A 395 17.80 4.61 -0.93
CA ALA A 395 17.47 3.79 -2.10
C ALA A 395 16.53 2.66 -1.71
N GLU A 396 15.69 2.25 -2.67
CA GLU A 396 15.03 0.95 -2.68
C GLU A 396 15.85 0.00 -3.55
N ILE A 397 16.19 -1.18 -2.99
CA ILE A 397 17.05 -2.17 -3.62
C ILE A 397 16.31 -3.49 -3.66
N PHE A 398 16.10 -4.03 -4.84
CA PHE A 398 15.53 -5.35 -5.05
C PHE A 398 16.67 -6.33 -5.24
N THR A 399 16.67 -7.46 -4.51
CA THR A 399 17.61 -8.57 -4.71
C THR A 399 16.89 -9.90 -4.62
N ALA A 400 17.48 -10.94 -5.23
CA ALA A 400 16.91 -12.27 -5.23
C ALA A 400 17.99 -13.33 -5.13
N GLY A 401 17.61 -14.56 -4.76
CA GLY A 401 18.51 -15.70 -4.63
C GLY A 401 17.76 -17.03 -4.71
N GLN A 402 18.53 -18.13 -4.73
CA GLN A 402 17.97 -19.48 -4.54
C GLN A 402 17.73 -19.78 -3.05
N THR A 403 18.41 -19.05 -2.17
CA THR A 403 18.23 -19.07 -0.72
C THR A 403 18.19 -17.65 -0.17
N GLU A 404 17.71 -17.50 1.08
CA GLU A 404 17.71 -16.21 1.77
C GLU A 404 19.13 -15.68 1.98
N GLU A 405 20.09 -16.57 2.31
CA GLU A 405 21.49 -16.20 2.49
C GLU A 405 22.09 -15.60 1.22
N GLU A 406 21.83 -16.19 0.05
CA GLU A 406 22.27 -15.65 -1.25
C GLU A 406 21.68 -14.27 -1.52
N MET A 407 20.38 -14.09 -1.26
CA MET A 407 19.69 -12.81 -1.42
C MET A 407 20.30 -11.72 -0.52
N VAL A 408 20.56 -12.05 0.77
CA VAL A 408 21.16 -11.13 1.75
C VAL A 408 22.60 -10.80 1.35
N GLU A 409 23.39 -11.80 0.93
CA GLU A 409 24.78 -11.59 0.49
C GLU A 409 24.83 -10.69 -0.76
N THR A 410 23.89 -10.86 -1.69
CA THR A 410 23.75 -10.00 -2.87
C THR A 410 23.45 -8.57 -2.47
N TYR A 411 22.50 -8.36 -1.55
CA TYR A 411 22.19 -7.03 -1.03
C TYR A 411 23.42 -6.33 -0.43
N ASN A 412 24.17 -7.04 0.42
CA ASN A 412 25.36 -6.46 1.03
C ASN A 412 26.41 -6.04 -0.01
N LYS A 413 26.65 -6.87 -1.05
CA LYS A 413 27.55 -6.53 -2.15
C LYS A 413 27.06 -5.31 -2.94
N VAL A 414 25.77 -5.23 -3.21
CA VAL A 414 25.15 -4.10 -3.92
C VAL A 414 25.34 -2.82 -3.12
N VAL A 415 25.06 -2.84 -1.82
CA VAL A 415 25.23 -1.66 -0.95
C VAL A 415 26.68 -1.19 -0.91
N ASP A 416 27.65 -2.13 -0.82
CA ASP A 416 29.08 -1.80 -0.81
C ASP A 416 29.56 -1.16 -2.13
N GLU A 417 28.86 -1.41 -3.24
CA GLU A 417 29.18 -0.86 -4.57
C GLU A 417 28.46 0.46 -4.88
N LEU A 418 27.44 0.82 -4.07
CA LEU A 418 26.72 2.08 -4.23
C LEU A 418 27.46 3.25 -3.55
N ASN A 419 27.84 4.24 -4.33
CA ASN A 419 28.66 5.35 -3.87
C ASN A 419 27.78 6.56 -3.44
N PHE A 420 27.26 6.53 -2.21
CA PHE A 420 26.71 7.72 -1.56
C PHE A 420 27.82 8.46 -0.78
N GLU A 421 27.86 9.79 -0.89
CA GLU A 421 28.70 10.64 -0.03
C GLU A 421 27.79 11.54 0.79
N ILE A 422 27.80 11.33 2.12
CA ILE A 422 26.90 12.03 3.04
C ILE A 422 27.74 12.48 4.25
N GLU A 423 27.78 13.77 4.49
CA GLU A 423 28.46 14.41 5.62
C GLU A 423 27.49 14.54 6.79
N ASP A 424 27.93 14.23 8.00
CA ASP A 424 27.16 14.45 9.24
C ASP A 424 26.97 15.95 9.48
N LEU A 425 25.78 16.34 9.96
CA LEU A 425 25.44 17.72 10.32
C LEU A 425 25.57 17.95 11.82
#